data_a7fd1b5d4cd4601589a00cc1bfef7e06
#
_entry.id   a7fd1b5d4cd4601589a00cc1bfef7e06
#
_cell.length_a   1.000
_cell.length_b   1.000
_cell.length_c   1.000
_cell.angle_alpha   90.00
_cell.angle_beta   90.00
_cell.angle_gamma   90.00
#
_symmetry.space_group_name_H-M   'P 1'
#
loop_
_entity.id
_entity.type
_entity.pdbx_description
1 polymer ?
#
loop_
_entity_poly.entity_id
_entity_poly.type
_entity_poly.pdbx_seq_one_letter_code
_entity_poly.pdbx_strand_id
1 'polypeptide(L)'
;MTKIRITEYSNRKEILKYDHFVSEAVVLTQSNATEVNGKKIVKAGTILPVNDATAKGVILYDVDVTNGDETGALVIHGFIDKTKIPTQPDAEALTALPMIKFI
;
A
#
# COMPACT_ATOMS: atom_id res chain seq x y z
N MET A 1 27.51 2.37 -4.99
CA MET A 1 26.80 2.39 -3.74
C MET A 1 25.46 3.02 -3.91
N THR A 2 25.46 4.30 -4.21
CA THR A 2 24.21 5.04 -4.38
C THR A 2 23.34 4.47 -5.47
N LYS A 3 23.94 3.94 -6.52
CA LYS A 3 23.17 3.40 -7.63
C LYS A 3 22.29 2.23 -7.21
N ILE A 4 22.78 1.39 -6.33
CA ILE A 4 22.03 0.25 -5.85
C ILE A 4 20.82 0.72 -5.07
N ARG A 5 20.99 1.75 -4.25
CA ARG A 5 19.87 2.29 -3.50
C ARG A 5 18.81 2.88 -4.40
N ILE A 6 19.25 3.57 -5.44
CA ILE A 6 18.31 4.17 -6.38
C ILE A 6 17.45 3.09 -7.02
N THR A 7 18.06 1.95 -7.36
CA THR A 7 17.33 0.84 -7.92
C THR A 7 16.29 0.30 -6.93
N GLU A 8 16.67 0.20 -5.66
CA GLU A 8 15.74 -0.26 -4.64
C GLU A 8 14.58 0.71 -4.46
N TYR A 9 14.87 1.99 -4.50
CA TYR A 9 13.82 2.99 -4.42
C TYR A 9 12.84 2.87 -5.57
N SER A 10 13.34 2.60 -6.76
CA SER A 10 12.47 2.43 -7.92
C SER A 10 11.49 1.29 -7.69
N ASN A 11 11.97 0.18 -7.12
CA ASN A 11 11.11 -0.96 -6.82
C ASN A 11 10.07 -0.61 -5.76
N ARG A 12 10.47 0.15 -4.74
CA ARG A 12 9.57 0.52 -3.66
C ARG A 12 8.51 1.51 -4.10
N LYS A 13 8.77 2.24 -5.17
CA LYS A 13 7.86 3.27 -5.65
C LYS A 13 6.92 2.75 -6.72
N GLU A 14 6.73 1.45 -6.79
CA GLU A 14 5.92 0.87 -7.84
C GLU A 14 4.53 1.50 -7.91
N ILE A 15 3.87 1.71 -6.77
CA ILE A 15 2.54 2.33 -6.74
C ILE A 15 2.58 3.83 -6.56
N LEU A 16 3.75 4.41 -6.28
CA LEU A 16 3.86 5.85 -6.05
C LEU A 16 4.07 6.58 -7.36
N LYS A 17 3.32 7.65 -7.55
CA LYS A 17 3.49 8.51 -8.73
C LYS A 17 4.73 9.38 -8.57
N TYR A 18 4.98 9.86 -7.35
CA TYR A 18 6.10 10.72 -7.03
C TYR A 18 6.78 10.22 -5.75
N ASP A 19 8.00 10.67 -5.51
CA ASP A 19 8.80 10.25 -4.37
C ASP A 19 8.31 10.79 -3.03
N HIS A 20 7.53 11.85 -3.06
CA HIS A 20 7.07 12.48 -1.83
C HIS A 20 5.98 11.66 -1.18
N PHE A 21 6.27 11.08 -0.02
CA PHE A 21 5.27 10.32 0.71
C PHE A 21 5.68 10.22 2.18
N VAL A 22 4.68 9.94 3.02
CA VAL A 22 4.87 9.64 4.43
C VAL A 22 4.18 8.31 4.70
N SER A 23 4.86 7.43 5.39
CA SER A 23 4.29 6.13 5.75
C SER A 23 4.50 5.87 7.22
N GLU A 24 3.71 4.92 7.76
CA GLU A 24 3.88 4.46 9.13
C GLU A 24 3.81 2.95 9.16
N ALA A 25 4.40 2.35 10.19
CA ALA A 25 4.39 0.90 10.34
C ALA A 25 2.98 0.43 10.72
N VAL A 26 2.58 -0.69 10.14
CA VAL A 26 1.28 -1.29 10.45
C VAL A 26 1.44 -2.79 10.50
N VAL A 27 0.72 -3.44 11.42
CA VAL A 27 0.72 -4.90 11.51
C VAL A 27 -0.35 -5.42 10.55
N LEU A 28 0.07 -6.33 9.66
CA LEU A 28 -0.82 -6.94 8.67
C LEU A 28 -1.12 -8.36 9.09
N THR A 29 -2.38 -8.75 9.01
CA THR A 29 -2.82 -10.09 9.38
C THR A 29 -3.24 -10.84 8.13
N GLN A 30 -3.44 -12.16 8.29
CA GLN A 30 -3.88 -12.99 7.17
C GLN A 30 -5.24 -12.56 6.64
N SER A 31 -6.07 -11.95 7.47
CA SER A 31 -7.38 -11.47 7.03
C SER A 31 -7.28 -10.28 6.08
N ASN A 32 -6.15 -9.58 6.06
CA ASN A 32 -5.91 -8.47 5.11
C ASN A 32 -5.44 -8.97 3.75
N ALA A 33 -5.09 -10.24 3.63
CA ALA A 33 -4.38 -10.77 2.48
C ALA A 33 -5.31 -11.35 1.43
N THR A 34 -4.80 -11.41 0.19
CA THR A 34 -5.42 -12.14 -0.90
C THR A 34 -4.58 -13.38 -1.15
N GLU A 35 -5.23 -14.49 -1.46
CA GLU A 35 -4.49 -15.71 -1.74
C GLU A 35 -3.94 -15.68 -3.16
N VAL A 36 -2.63 -15.93 -3.29
CA VAL A 36 -1.95 -15.94 -4.58
C VAL A 36 -1.05 -17.16 -4.61
N ASN A 37 -1.36 -18.13 -5.46
CA ASN A 37 -0.56 -19.34 -5.63
C ASN A 37 -0.29 -20.08 -4.32
N GLY A 38 -1.30 -20.17 -3.46
CA GLY A 38 -1.17 -20.83 -2.18
C GLY A 38 -0.54 -20.01 -1.08
N LYS A 39 -0.20 -18.76 -1.37
CA LYS A 39 0.35 -17.83 -0.37
C LYS A 39 -0.64 -16.72 -0.08
N LYS A 40 -0.54 -16.17 1.13
CA LYS A 40 -1.39 -15.05 1.52
C LYS A 40 -0.56 -13.78 1.45
N ILE A 41 -0.92 -12.92 0.51
CA ILE A 41 -0.17 -11.70 0.21
C ILE A 41 -1.08 -10.48 0.40
N VAL A 42 -0.61 -9.50 1.16
CA VAL A 42 -1.25 -8.19 1.19
C VAL A 42 -0.61 -7.38 0.08
N LYS A 43 -1.35 -7.11 -0.97
CA LYS A 43 -0.79 -6.51 -2.18
C LYS A 43 -0.55 -5.02 -1.99
N ALA A 44 0.50 -4.52 -2.62
CA ALA A 44 0.76 -3.07 -2.68
C ALA A 44 -0.47 -2.38 -3.26
N GLY A 45 -0.86 -1.26 -2.65
CA GLY A 45 -2.03 -0.53 -3.09
C GLY A 45 -3.31 -0.92 -2.39
N THR A 46 -3.27 -1.91 -1.49
CA THR A 46 -4.45 -2.29 -0.71
C THR A 46 -4.79 -1.17 0.27
N ILE A 47 -6.06 -0.77 0.27
CA ILE A 47 -6.54 0.29 1.15
C ILE A 47 -6.97 -0.32 2.48
N LEU A 48 -6.40 0.17 3.56
CA LEU A 48 -6.63 -0.38 4.90
C LEU A 48 -7.19 0.67 5.84
N PRO A 49 -7.95 0.24 6.84
CA PRO A 49 -8.39 -1.13 7.12
C PRO A 49 -9.43 -1.64 6.14
N VAL A 50 -10.22 -0.76 5.56
CA VAL A 50 -11.27 -1.10 4.61
C VAL A 50 -11.36 0.04 3.60
N ASN A 51 -11.74 -0.29 2.37
CA ASN A 51 -11.92 0.68 1.30
C ASN A 51 -13.27 1.39 1.45
N ASP A 52 -13.37 2.23 2.47
CA ASP A 52 -14.59 2.99 2.76
C ASP A 52 -14.24 4.20 3.65
N ALA A 53 -15.24 4.73 4.34
CA ALA A 53 -15.06 5.93 5.17
C ALA A 53 -14.08 5.71 6.34
N THR A 54 -13.72 4.46 6.65
CA THR A 54 -12.75 4.15 7.72
C THR A 54 -11.33 4.01 7.20
N ALA A 55 -11.09 4.21 5.91
CA ALA A 55 -9.77 4.06 5.32
C ALA A 55 -8.75 4.99 5.99
N LYS A 56 -7.54 4.46 6.23
CA LYS A 56 -6.47 5.21 6.88
C LYS A 56 -5.23 5.35 6.02
N GLY A 57 -5.07 4.50 5.02
CA GLY A 57 -3.91 4.58 4.15
C GLY A 57 -3.87 3.44 3.16
N VAL A 58 -2.74 3.35 2.46
CA VAL A 58 -2.52 2.42 1.37
C VAL A 58 -1.21 1.69 1.60
N ILE A 59 -1.21 0.37 1.43
CA ILE A 59 0.00 -0.43 1.61
C ILE A 59 1.00 -0.09 0.50
N LEU A 60 2.25 0.15 0.90
CA LEU A 60 3.28 0.62 -0.02
C LEU A 60 3.83 -0.49 -0.93
N TYR A 61 3.98 -1.71 -0.40
CA TYR A 61 4.51 -2.84 -1.18
C TYR A 61 3.91 -4.14 -0.66
N ASP A 62 4.09 -5.20 -1.47
CA ASP A 62 3.54 -6.52 -1.14
C ASP A 62 4.15 -7.05 0.14
N VAL A 63 3.33 -7.66 0.98
CA VAL A 63 3.77 -8.28 2.22
C VAL A 63 3.19 -9.68 2.30
N ASP A 64 4.05 -10.67 2.51
CA ASP A 64 3.66 -12.07 2.60
C ASP A 64 3.32 -12.40 4.06
N VAL A 65 2.07 -12.71 4.33
CA VAL A 65 1.59 -13.06 5.67
C VAL A 65 1.16 -14.53 5.76
N THR A 66 1.70 -15.35 4.85
CA THR A 66 1.35 -16.78 4.81
C THR A 66 1.63 -17.46 6.14
N ASN A 67 2.74 -17.11 6.79
CA ASN A 67 3.18 -17.75 8.03
C ASN A 67 2.76 -17.00 9.28
N GLY A 68 1.96 -15.96 9.15
CA GLY A 68 1.49 -15.18 10.29
C GLY A 68 1.56 -13.69 10.04
N ASP A 69 1.30 -12.93 11.08
CA ASP A 69 1.27 -11.47 11.00
C ASP A 69 2.65 -10.92 10.66
N GLU A 70 2.68 -9.87 9.85
CA GLU A 70 3.91 -9.21 9.45
C GLU A 70 3.71 -7.70 9.50
N THR A 71 4.81 -6.97 9.58
CA THR A 71 4.78 -5.52 9.58
C THR A 71 4.93 -5.00 8.16
N GLY A 72 4.08 -4.06 7.80
CA GLY A 72 4.17 -3.40 6.50
C GLY A 72 4.23 -1.89 6.66
N ALA A 73 4.34 -1.20 5.52
CA ALA A 73 4.35 0.26 5.49
C ALA A 73 3.02 0.75 4.92
N LEU A 74 2.33 1.59 5.68
CA LEU A 74 1.05 2.17 5.28
C LEU A 74 1.29 3.62 4.88
N VAL A 75 1.05 3.94 3.62
CA VAL A 75 1.20 5.31 3.12
C VAL A 75 0.03 6.12 3.62
N ILE A 76 0.32 7.20 4.34
CA ILE A 76 -0.70 8.08 4.91
C ILE A 76 -0.72 9.45 4.25
N HIS A 77 0.28 9.74 3.42
CA HIS A 77 0.40 11.01 2.72
C HIS A 77 1.23 10.76 1.46
N GLY A 78 0.72 11.16 0.31
CA GLY A 78 1.50 11.02 -0.92
C GLY A 78 0.63 10.99 -2.17
N PHE A 79 1.27 10.56 -3.28
CA PHE A 79 0.64 10.51 -4.60
C PHE A 79 0.72 9.08 -5.11
N ILE A 80 -0.42 8.45 -5.28
CA ILE A 80 -0.52 7.05 -5.70
C ILE A 80 -0.89 6.98 -7.17
N ASP A 81 -0.20 6.14 -7.92
CA ASP A 81 -0.54 5.88 -9.31
C ASP A 81 -1.74 4.92 -9.33
N LYS A 82 -2.91 5.45 -9.65
CA LYS A 82 -4.14 4.68 -9.57
C LYS A 82 -4.19 3.51 -10.56
N THR A 83 -3.32 3.51 -11.55
CA THR A 83 -3.27 2.40 -12.52
C THR A 83 -2.49 1.21 -11.98
N LYS A 84 -1.82 1.36 -10.85
CA LYS A 84 -0.93 0.32 -10.30
C LYS A 84 -1.44 -0.30 -9.01
N ILE A 85 -2.65 0.04 -8.60
CA ILE A 85 -3.24 -0.53 -7.39
C ILE A 85 -4.29 -1.56 -7.77
N PRO A 86 -4.49 -2.60 -6.94
CA PRO A 86 -5.37 -3.71 -7.31
C PRO A 86 -6.85 -3.35 -7.31
N THR A 87 -7.26 -2.42 -6.44
CA THR A 87 -8.66 -2.02 -6.33
C THR A 87 -8.72 -0.52 -6.23
N GLN A 88 -9.60 0.09 -7.00
CA GLN A 88 -9.76 1.54 -6.96
C GLN A 88 -10.46 1.96 -5.67
N PRO A 89 -10.11 3.12 -5.10
CA PRO A 89 -10.77 3.58 -3.89
C PRO A 89 -12.21 3.97 -4.15
N ASP A 90 -13.09 3.60 -3.22
CA ASP A 90 -14.46 4.07 -3.25
C ASP A 90 -14.51 5.56 -2.93
N ALA A 91 -15.62 6.21 -3.28
CA ALA A 91 -15.77 7.63 -3.02
C ALA A 91 -15.62 7.95 -1.53
N GLU A 92 -16.11 7.07 -0.66
CA GLU A 92 -15.98 7.27 0.79
C GLU A 92 -14.54 7.15 1.24
N ALA A 93 -13.77 6.24 0.63
CA ALA A 93 -12.36 6.11 0.95
C ALA A 93 -11.59 7.34 0.50
N LEU A 94 -11.91 7.89 -0.66
CA LEU A 94 -11.27 9.11 -1.13
C LEU A 94 -11.49 10.26 -0.15
N THR A 95 -12.67 10.36 0.39
CA THR A 95 -12.99 11.39 1.40
C THR A 95 -12.21 11.15 2.69
N ALA A 96 -12.02 9.88 3.07
CA ALA A 96 -11.28 9.52 4.27
C ALA A 96 -9.78 9.71 4.12
N LEU A 97 -9.26 9.81 2.90
CA LEU A 97 -7.83 9.90 2.61
C LEU A 97 -7.49 11.23 1.93
N PRO A 98 -7.75 12.38 2.60
CA PRO A 98 -7.52 13.67 1.95
C PRO A 98 -6.05 13.97 1.68
N MET A 99 -5.13 13.30 2.40
CA MET A 99 -3.69 13.51 2.23
C MET A 99 -3.09 12.62 1.16
N ILE A 100 -3.88 11.76 0.55
CA ILE A 100 -3.42 10.87 -0.53
C ILE A 100 -4.14 11.25 -1.80
N LYS A 101 -3.37 11.49 -2.86
CA LYS A 101 -3.92 11.77 -4.18
C LYS A 101 -3.75 10.53 -5.06
N PHE A 102 -4.84 10.09 -5.67
CA PHE A 102 -4.81 8.96 -6.61
C PHE A 102 -4.87 9.55 -8.01
N ILE A 103 -3.78 9.52 -8.70
CA ILE A 103 -3.63 10.11 -10.03
C ILE A 103 -3.02 9.09 -11.02
#